data_9b0285a978f2ad3b12129b239e5a2805
#
_entry.id   9b0285a978f2ad3b12129b239e5a2805
#
_cell.length_a   1.000
_cell.length_b   1.000
_cell.length_c   1.000
_cell.angle_alpha   90.00
_cell.angle_beta   90.00
_cell.angle_gamma   90.00
#
_symmetry.space_group_name_H-M   'P 1'
#
loop_
_entity.id
_entity.type
_entity.pdbx_description
1 polymer ?
#
loop_
_entity_poly.entity_id
_entity_poly.type
_entity_poly.pdbx_seq_one_letter_code
_entity_poly.pdbx_strand_id
1 'polypeptide(L)'
;VDTLPSPGAAGMSERRRHRLRLEISREASRLFWEHGVAATSGDRIARAVGLSTRTVWRHFRSKESCAEPIVTQGVEWEMRMLRSWPRHLSLEDHLATEATGYARAADAVEQADTLLAIRMIRLADHEPAIRTAWLMACDQVEREMTAIIAKRLGLPATDLDVRLHAAAASAAFRVVNEELGTAALRGTIPPEFEGDVIRYVARAIRDATGGTIGDALTPPPTTPHH
;
A
#
# COMPACT_ATOMS: atom_id res chain seq x y z
N VAL A 1 0.18 -36.45 25.34
CA VAL A 1 0.67 -36.37 23.94
C VAL A 1 0.01 -35.14 23.34
N ASP A 2 0.71 -34.00 23.44
CA ASP A 2 0.29 -32.75 22.79
C ASP A 2 0.53 -32.86 21.29
N THR A 3 -0.54 -32.99 20.55
CA THR A 3 -0.51 -32.97 19.09
C THR A 3 -0.36 -31.51 18.61
N LEU A 4 0.83 -31.12 18.13
CA LEU A 4 1.07 -29.88 17.45
C LEU A 4 0.14 -29.78 16.23
N PRO A 5 -0.55 -28.63 16.00
CA PRO A 5 -1.43 -28.48 14.84
C PRO A 5 -0.63 -28.54 13.54
N SER A 6 -1.15 -29.26 12.57
CA SER A 6 -0.54 -29.40 11.24
C SER A 6 -0.31 -28.03 10.58
N PRO A 7 0.81 -27.78 9.89
CA PRO A 7 1.14 -26.49 9.27
C PRO A 7 0.05 -25.92 8.34
N GLY A 8 -0.75 -26.77 7.71
CA GLY A 8 -1.87 -26.37 6.86
C GLY A 8 -3.07 -25.79 7.62
N ALA A 9 -3.34 -26.24 8.83
CA ALA A 9 -4.47 -25.75 9.64
C ALA A 9 -4.21 -24.35 10.20
N ALA A 10 -2.96 -24.05 10.58
CA ALA A 10 -2.55 -22.72 11.04
C ALA A 10 -2.67 -21.68 9.91
N GLY A 11 -2.22 -21.99 8.71
CA GLY A 11 -2.32 -21.10 7.54
C GLY A 11 -3.76 -20.82 7.09
N MET A 12 -4.65 -21.83 7.17
CA MET A 12 -6.08 -21.64 6.88
C MET A 12 -6.77 -20.77 7.93
N SER A 13 -6.42 -20.92 9.20
CA SER A 13 -6.93 -20.06 10.30
C SER A 13 -6.49 -18.60 10.12
N GLU A 14 -5.26 -18.37 9.71
CA GLU A 14 -4.71 -17.02 9.48
C GLU A 14 -5.34 -16.34 8.26
N ARG A 15 -5.49 -17.04 7.15
CA ARG A 15 -6.20 -16.55 5.97
C ARG A 15 -7.65 -16.19 6.27
N ARG A 16 -8.35 -17.00 7.08
CA ARG A 16 -9.72 -16.71 7.52
C ARG A 16 -9.77 -15.47 8.40
N ARG A 17 -8.81 -15.31 9.31
CA ARG A 17 -8.69 -14.12 10.18
C ARG A 17 -8.44 -12.87 9.35
N HIS A 18 -7.50 -12.93 8.40
CA HIS A 18 -7.21 -11.81 7.50
C HIS A 18 -8.44 -11.40 6.69
N ARG A 19 -9.15 -12.36 6.09
CA ARG A 19 -10.38 -12.08 5.33
C ARG A 19 -11.44 -11.39 6.19
N LEU A 20 -11.68 -11.88 7.40
CA LEU A 20 -12.65 -11.29 8.31
C LEU A 20 -12.24 -9.87 8.73
N ARG A 21 -10.95 -9.64 9.00
CA ARG A 21 -10.44 -8.30 9.31
C ARG A 21 -10.66 -7.33 8.14
N LEU A 22 -10.43 -7.77 6.91
CA LEU A 22 -10.64 -6.96 5.72
C LEU A 22 -12.12 -6.65 5.50
N GLU A 23 -13.02 -7.62 5.73
CA GLU A 23 -14.47 -7.43 5.65
C GLU A 23 -14.95 -6.37 6.67
N ILE A 24 -14.51 -6.47 7.93
CA ILE A 24 -14.81 -5.45 8.94
C ILE A 24 -14.23 -4.09 8.53
N SER A 25 -13.04 -4.07 7.98
CA SER A 25 -12.35 -2.85 7.54
C SER A 25 -13.11 -2.13 6.42
N ARG A 26 -13.60 -2.85 5.43
CA ARG A 26 -14.43 -2.29 4.33
C ARG A 26 -15.64 -1.55 4.87
N GLU A 27 -16.41 -2.20 5.75
CA GLU A 27 -17.62 -1.60 6.31
C GLU A 27 -17.32 -0.44 7.26
N ALA A 28 -16.28 -0.55 8.09
CA ALA A 28 -15.86 0.54 8.94
C ALA A 28 -15.44 1.77 8.13
N SER A 29 -14.61 1.56 7.10
CA SER A 29 -14.12 2.64 6.22
C SER A 29 -15.24 3.29 5.42
N ARG A 30 -16.22 2.52 4.94
CA ARG A 30 -17.43 3.04 4.31
C ARG A 30 -18.22 3.93 5.28
N LEU A 31 -18.46 3.46 6.49
CA LEU A 31 -19.19 4.20 7.51
C LEU A 31 -18.44 5.47 7.96
N PHE A 32 -17.11 5.42 8.07
CA PHE A 32 -16.29 6.59 8.38
C PHE A 32 -16.39 7.65 7.29
N TRP A 33 -16.38 7.24 6.04
CA TRP A 33 -16.52 8.17 4.92
C TRP A 33 -17.90 8.80 4.82
N GLU A 34 -18.96 8.01 5.01
CA GLU A 34 -20.35 8.45 4.86
C GLU A 34 -20.85 9.28 6.04
N HIS A 35 -20.40 8.98 7.25
CA HIS A 35 -20.97 9.55 8.46
C HIS A 35 -19.95 10.27 9.37
N GLY A 36 -18.68 10.17 9.04
CA GLY A 36 -17.58 10.64 9.89
C GLY A 36 -17.15 9.62 10.94
N VAL A 37 -15.89 9.71 11.35
CA VAL A 37 -15.30 8.79 12.35
C VAL A 37 -15.99 8.97 13.72
N ALA A 38 -16.23 10.22 14.14
CA ALA A 38 -16.84 10.51 15.43
C ALA A 38 -18.25 9.91 15.57
N ALA A 39 -19.08 9.99 14.52
CA ALA A 39 -20.47 9.50 14.50
C ALA A 39 -20.59 7.98 14.25
N THR A 40 -19.49 7.30 13.98
CA THR A 40 -19.48 5.85 13.76
C THR A 40 -19.06 5.12 15.03
N SER A 41 -19.96 4.32 15.60
CA SER A 41 -19.70 3.50 16.79
C SER A 41 -19.27 2.09 16.42
N GLY A 42 -18.59 1.39 17.35
CA GLY A 42 -18.27 -0.03 17.19
C GLY A 42 -19.49 -0.93 17.02
N ASP A 43 -20.60 -0.58 17.68
CA ASP A 43 -21.88 -1.32 17.51
C ASP A 43 -22.46 -1.14 16.11
N ARG A 44 -22.27 0.03 15.50
CA ARG A 44 -22.69 0.29 14.12
C ARG A 44 -21.86 -0.54 13.14
N ILE A 45 -20.55 -0.59 13.33
CA ILE A 45 -19.65 -1.43 12.54
C ILE A 45 -20.04 -2.91 12.67
N ALA A 46 -20.18 -3.39 13.92
CA ALA A 46 -20.55 -4.78 14.18
C ALA A 46 -21.87 -5.18 13.51
N ARG A 47 -22.88 -4.34 13.59
CA ARG A 47 -24.17 -4.57 12.90
C ARG A 47 -24.04 -4.64 11.39
N ALA A 48 -23.22 -3.77 10.80
CA ALA A 48 -23.03 -3.72 9.34
C ALA A 48 -22.41 -5.01 8.78
N VAL A 49 -21.56 -5.68 9.57
CA VAL A 49 -20.92 -6.96 9.18
C VAL A 49 -21.63 -8.20 9.76
N GLY A 50 -22.78 -8.03 10.43
CA GLY A 50 -23.52 -9.16 11.03
C GLY A 50 -22.79 -9.84 12.20
N LEU A 51 -21.95 -9.12 12.94
CA LEU A 51 -21.16 -9.63 14.05
C LEU A 51 -21.57 -9.00 15.39
N SER A 52 -21.15 -9.63 16.50
CA SER A 52 -21.23 -8.98 17.81
C SER A 52 -20.08 -7.96 17.96
N THR A 53 -20.31 -6.90 18.72
CA THR A 53 -19.30 -5.89 19.06
C THR A 53 -18.10 -6.53 19.76
N ARG A 54 -18.31 -7.56 20.62
CA ARG A 54 -17.24 -8.35 21.24
C ARG A 54 -16.38 -9.06 20.18
N THR A 55 -16.98 -9.53 19.09
CA THR A 55 -16.22 -10.15 17.99
C THR A 55 -15.34 -9.14 17.27
N VAL A 56 -15.84 -7.94 17.00
CA VAL A 56 -15.04 -6.85 16.40
C VAL A 56 -13.85 -6.52 17.30
N TRP A 57 -14.05 -6.32 18.61
CA TRP A 57 -12.98 -5.97 19.56
C TRP A 57 -11.97 -7.10 19.82
N ARG A 58 -12.28 -8.31 19.45
CA ARG A 58 -11.28 -9.40 19.44
C ARG A 58 -10.26 -9.24 18.29
N HIS A 59 -10.62 -8.51 17.24
CA HIS A 59 -9.78 -8.30 16.06
C HIS A 59 -9.16 -6.91 15.98
N PHE A 60 -9.74 -5.93 16.68
CA PHE A 60 -9.34 -4.53 16.61
C PHE A 60 -9.29 -3.90 18.01
N ARG A 61 -8.30 -3.01 18.22
CA ARG A 61 -8.11 -2.31 19.50
C ARG A 61 -9.02 -1.09 19.69
N SER A 62 -9.46 -0.50 18.57
CA SER A 62 -10.38 0.64 18.55
C SER A 62 -11.19 0.62 17.25
N LYS A 63 -12.22 1.47 17.14
CA LYS A 63 -12.98 1.62 15.91
C LYS A 63 -12.13 2.18 14.76
N GLU A 64 -11.24 3.12 15.05
CA GLU A 64 -10.35 3.75 14.08
C GLU A 64 -9.35 2.73 13.53
N SER A 65 -8.86 1.81 14.37
CA SER A 65 -7.96 0.74 13.91
C SER A 65 -8.62 -0.23 12.91
N CYS A 66 -9.95 -0.19 12.80
CA CYS A 66 -10.64 -0.92 11.74
C CYS A 66 -10.28 -0.44 10.32
N ALA A 67 -9.75 0.78 10.16
CA ALA A 67 -9.28 1.27 8.86
C ALA A 67 -7.93 0.69 8.44
N GLU A 68 -7.12 0.15 9.36
CA GLU A 68 -5.76 -0.33 9.07
C GLU A 68 -5.70 -1.38 7.93
N PRO A 69 -6.55 -2.43 7.90
CA PRO A 69 -6.45 -3.43 6.84
C PRO A 69 -6.70 -2.88 5.43
N ILE A 70 -7.66 -1.98 5.25
CA ILE A 70 -7.95 -1.42 3.93
C ILE A 70 -6.84 -0.49 3.45
N VAL A 71 -6.24 0.30 4.35
CA VAL A 71 -5.10 1.16 4.04
C VAL A 71 -3.88 0.32 3.66
N THR A 72 -3.60 -0.75 4.43
CA THR A 72 -2.51 -1.69 4.11
C THR A 72 -2.76 -2.42 2.79
N GLN A 73 -3.98 -2.82 2.51
CA GLN A 73 -4.37 -3.46 1.24
C GLN A 73 -4.12 -2.52 0.06
N GLY A 74 -4.40 -1.23 0.19
CA GLY A 74 -4.18 -0.23 -0.85
C GLY A 74 -2.72 -0.14 -1.29
N VAL A 75 -1.77 -0.18 -0.34
CA VAL A 75 -0.34 -0.11 -0.65
C VAL A 75 0.28 -1.46 -1.03
N GLU A 76 -0.32 -2.57 -0.63
CA GLU A 76 0.21 -3.92 -0.92
C GLU A 76 0.27 -4.21 -2.41
N TRP A 77 -0.68 -3.71 -3.18
CA TRP A 77 -0.67 -3.83 -4.63
C TRP A 77 0.54 -3.13 -5.25
N GLU A 78 0.83 -1.88 -4.85
CA GLU A 78 1.97 -1.11 -5.34
C GLU A 78 3.30 -1.77 -4.92
N MET A 79 3.37 -2.31 -3.70
CA MET A 79 4.54 -3.04 -3.24
C MET A 79 4.77 -4.34 -4.01
N ARG A 80 3.72 -5.05 -4.42
CA ARG A 80 3.86 -6.22 -5.29
C ARG A 80 4.50 -5.86 -6.64
N MET A 81 4.08 -4.75 -7.25
CA MET A 81 4.71 -4.27 -8.48
C MET A 81 6.20 -3.96 -8.28
N LEU A 82 6.54 -3.23 -7.22
CA LEU A 82 7.92 -2.86 -6.93
C LEU A 82 8.80 -4.09 -6.63
N ARG A 83 8.29 -5.13 -5.98
CA ARG A 83 9.02 -6.39 -5.74
C ARG A 83 9.35 -7.13 -7.04
N SER A 84 8.49 -7.02 -8.05
CA SER A 84 8.68 -7.66 -9.36
C SER A 84 9.55 -6.85 -10.34
N TRP A 85 10.00 -5.64 -9.96
CA TRP A 85 10.73 -4.71 -10.83
C TRP A 85 12.03 -5.30 -11.37
N PRO A 86 12.12 -5.59 -12.70
CA PRO A 86 13.30 -6.18 -13.30
C PRO A 86 14.46 -5.18 -13.37
N ARG A 87 15.69 -5.67 -13.29
CA ARG A 87 16.87 -4.79 -13.32
C ARG A 87 17.03 -4.03 -14.65
N HIS A 88 16.60 -4.61 -15.77
CA HIS A 88 16.76 -4.05 -17.12
C HIS A 88 15.69 -3.03 -17.52
N LEU A 89 14.67 -2.81 -16.69
CA LEU A 89 13.63 -1.80 -16.94
C LEU A 89 13.82 -0.59 -16.02
N SER A 90 13.43 0.59 -16.54
CA SER A 90 13.22 1.75 -15.69
C SER A 90 12.02 1.51 -14.76
N LEU A 91 11.97 2.20 -13.62
CA LEU A 91 10.80 2.13 -12.74
C LEU A 91 9.54 2.61 -13.44
N GLU A 92 9.67 3.66 -14.25
CA GLU A 92 8.57 4.25 -15.00
C GLU A 92 7.95 3.26 -15.99
N ASP A 93 8.76 2.60 -16.81
CA ASP A 93 8.27 1.63 -17.80
C ASP A 93 7.69 0.38 -17.13
N HIS A 94 8.33 -0.07 -16.05
CA HIS A 94 7.84 -1.22 -15.29
C HIS A 94 6.47 -0.93 -14.68
N LEU A 95 6.33 0.16 -13.93
CA LEU A 95 5.08 0.51 -13.27
C LEU A 95 3.96 0.81 -14.27
N ALA A 96 4.25 1.43 -15.41
CA ALA A 96 3.26 1.67 -16.47
C ALA A 96 2.73 0.35 -17.06
N THR A 97 3.62 -0.63 -17.26
CA THR A 97 3.24 -1.96 -17.76
C THR A 97 2.36 -2.70 -16.74
N GLU A 98 2.77 -2.75 -15.49
CA GLU A 98 2.05 -3.42 -14.40
C GLU A 98 0.68 -2.78 -14.13
N ALA A 99 0.61 -1.44 -14.12
CA ALA A 99 -0.64 -0.71 -13.92
C ALA A 99 -1.67 -1.00 -15.02
N THR A 100 -1.21 -1.09 -16.27
CA THR A 100 -2.08 -1.44 -17.40
C THR A 100 -2.63 -2.87 -17.23
N GLY A 101 -1.80 -3.80 -16.77
CA GLY A 101 -2.20 -5.17 -16.45
C GLY A 101 -3.25 -5.21 -15.33
N TYR A 102 -3.00 -4.49 -14.24
CA TYR A 102 -3.92 -4.40 -13.11
C TYR A 102 -5.27 -3.78 -13.49
N ALA A 103 -5.28 -2.66 -14.18
CA ALA A 103 -6.52 -1.99 -14.59
C ALA A 103 -7.44 -2.88 -15.43
N ARG A 104 -6.86 -3.84 -16.18
CA ARG A 104 -7.62 -4.82 -16.94
C ARG A 104 -8.09 -6.03 -16.12
N ALA A 105 -7.36 -6.37 -15.08
CA ALA A 105 -7.57 -7.58 -14.29
C ALA A 105 -8.35 -7.33 -12.98
N ALA A 106 -8.32 -6.10 -12.46
CA ALA A 106 -8.97 -5.76 -11.18
C ALA A 106 -10.49 -5.93 -11.27
N ASP A 107 -11.02 -6.75 -10.37
CA ASP A 107 -12.47 -6.92 -10.24
C ASP A 107 -13.11 -5.72 -9.50
N ALA A 108 -14.46 -5.72 -9.45
CA ALA A 108 -15.22 -4.64 -8.82
C ALA A 108 -14.93 -4.50 -7.31
N VAL A 109 -14.54 -5.59 -6.64
CA VAL A 109 -14.20 -5.57 -5.21
C VAL A 109 -12.84 -4.91 -5.00
N GLU A 110 -11.85 -5.25 -5.81
CA GLU A 110 -10.51 -4.64 -5.75
C GLU A 110 -10.57 -3.13 -6.07
N GLN A 111 -11.39 -2.73 -7.05
CA GLN A 111 -11.62 -1.32 -7.38
C GLN A 111 -12.29 -0.57 -6.21
N ALA A 112 -13.28 -1.17 -5.57
CA ALA A 112 -13.95 -0.61 -4.39
C ALA A 112 -12.98 -0.50 -3.20
N ASP A 113 -12.12 -1.49 -2.97
CA ASP A 113 -11.10 -1.48 -1.93
C ASP A 113 -10.09 -0.35 -2.14
N THR A 114 -9.61 -0.17 -3.37
CA THR A 114 -8.73 0.93 -3.74
C THR A 114 -9.36 2.28 -3.44
N LEU A 115 -10.63 2.48 -3.82
CA LEU A 115 -11.36 3.71 -3.52
C LEU A 115 -11.52 3.95 -2.02
N LEU A 116 -11.78 2.91 -1.24
CA LEU A 116 -11.86 3.02 0.23
C LEU A 116 -10.51 3.37 0.85
N ALA A 117 -9.40 2.79 0.38
CA ALA A 117 -8.06 3.14 0.82
C ALA A 117 -7.75 4.62 0.56
N ILE A 118 -8.04 5.12 -0.64
CA ILE A 118 -7.89 6.54 -1.01
C ILE A 118 -8.72 7.43 -0.07
N ARG A 119 -9.97 7.07 0.22
CA ARG A 119 -10.83 7.80 1.15
C ARG A 119 -10.26 7.84 2.57
N MET A 120 -9.66 6.75 3.05
CA MET A 120 -9.02 6.72 4.38
C MET A 120 -7.76 7.58 4.41
N ILE A 121 -6.92 7.55 3.37
CA ILE A 121 -5.76 8.44 3.25
C ILE A 121 -6.22 9.91 3.31
N ARG A 122 -7.30 10.26 2.65
CA ARG A 122 -7.87 11.63 2.70
C ARG A 122 -8.42 11.99 4.08
N LEU A 123 -9.09 11.07 4.77
CA LEU A 123 -9.54 11.31 6.16
C LEU A 123 -8.37 11.50 7.12
N ALA A 124 -7.22 10.92 6.83
CA ALA A 124 -6.01 11.05 7.65
C ALA A 124 -5.53 12.50 7.81
N ASP A 125 -5.94 13.43 6.95
CA ASP A 125 -5.61 14.86 7.09
C ASP A 125 -6.27 15.50 8.31
N HIS A 126 -7.41 14.97 8.76
CA HIS A 126 -8.24 15.56 9.82
C HIS A 126 -8.50 14.61 10.99
N GLU A 127 -8.18 13.32 10.83
CA GLU A 127 -8.44 12.27 11.81
C GLU A 127 -7.11 11.62 12.27
N PRO A 128 -6.56 12.06 13.42
CA PRO A 128 -5.21 11.63 13.87
C PRO A 128 -5.05 10.12 14.00
N ALA A 129 -6.10 9.40 14.40
CA ALA A 129 -6.01 7.94 14.53
C ALA A 129 -5.97 7.24 13.17
N ILE A 130 -6.67 7.76 12.15
CA ILE A 130 -6.56 7.29 10.76
C ILE A 130 -5.18 7.66 10.19
N ARG A 131 -4.67 8.87 10.52
CA ARG A 131 -3.30 9.29 10.17
C ARG A 131 -2.26 8.30 10.70
N THR A 132 -2.43 7.83 11.93
CA THR A 132 -1.54 6.81 12.51
C THR A 132 -1.54 5.54 11.66
N ALA A 133 -2.70 5.04 11.25
CA ALA A 133 -2.81 3.87 10.39
C ALA A 133 -2.07 4.05 9.05
N TRP A 134 -2.25 5.23 8.42
CA TRP A 134 -1.56 5.59 7.18
C TRP A 134 -0.04 5.66 7.35
N LEU A 135 0.46 6.33 8.39
CA LEU A 135 1.89 6.43 8.64
C LEU A 135 2.54 5.07 8.95
N MET A 136 1.82 4.17 9.61
CA MET A 136 2.31 2.80 9.82
C MET A 136 2.37 2.00 8.52
N ALA A 137 1.45 2.21 7.59
CA ALA A 137 1.54 1.62 6.26
C ALA A 137 2.75 2.18 5.48
N CYS A 138 3.01 3.49 5.57
CA CYS A 138 4.20 4.12 4.98
C CYS A 138 5.52 3.61 5.57
N ASP A 139 5.57 3.37 6.88
CA ASP A 139 6.74 2.76 7.54
C ASP A 139 6.99 1.32 7.04
N GLN A 140 5.92 0.56 6.78
CA GLN A 140 6.06 -0.75 6.14
C GLN A 140 6.59 -0.63 4.70
N VAL A 141 6.09 0.35 3.93
CA VAL A 141 6.59 0.66 2.58
C VAL A 141 8.09 0.97 2.61
N GLU A 142 8.56 1.78 3.56
CA GLU A 142 9.99 2.11 3.70
C GLU A 142 10.86 0.87 3.96
N ARG A 143 10.41 -0.03 4.84
CA ARG A 143 11.11 -1.30 5.09
C ARG A 143 11.21 -2.16 3.83
N GLU A 144 10.16 -2.23 3.04
CA GLU A 144 10.15 -3.00 1.80
C GLU A 144 11.00 -2.33 0.72
N MET A 145 10.92 -1.01 0.57
CA MET A 145 11.79 -0.22 -0.30
C MET A 145 13.27 -0.45 0.03
N THR A 146 13.62 -0.52 1.34
CA THR A 146 14.98 -0.83 1.76
C THR A 146 15.47 -2.17 1.19
N ALA A 147 14.64 -3.22 1.27
CA ALA A 147 15.00 -4.53 0.73
C ALA A 147 15.11 -4.53 -0.81
N ILE A 148 14.18 -3.86 -1.49
CA ILE A 148 14.16 -3.76 -2.96
C ILE A 148 15.40 -2.99 -3.45
N ILE A 149 15.70 -1.85 -2.84
CA ILE A 149 16.82 -0.98 -3.21
C ILE A 149 18.16 -1.66 -2.91
N ALA A 150 18.31 -2.30 -1.75
CA ALA A 150 19.48 -3.08 -1.39
C ALA A 150 19.80 -4.15 -2.46
N LYS A 151 18.78 -4.93 -2.84
CA LYS A 151 18.92 -5.94 -3.90
C LYS A 151 19.29 -5.31 -5.25
N ARG A 152 18.71 -4.15 -5.57
CA ARG A 152 18.93 -3.47 -6.85
C ARG A 152 20.35 -2.91 -6.94
N LEU A 153 20.84 -2.26 -5.88
CA LEU A 153 22.18 -1.69 -5.82
C LEU A 153 23.28 -2.72 -5.54
N GLY A 154 22.92 -3.92 -5.06
CA GLY A 154 23.88 -4.94 -4.64
C GLY A 154 24.59 -4.58 -3.34
N LEU A 155 23.94 -3.80 -2.46
CA LEU A 155 24.43 -3.35 -1.18
C LEU A 155 23.68 -3.99 -0.01
N PRO A 156 24.24 -4.07 1.19
CA PRO A 156 23.52 -4.50 2.38
C PRO A 156 22.34 -3.59 2.70
N ALA A 157 21.22 -4.15 3.20
CA ALA A 157 20.07 -3.36 3.65
C ALA A 157 20.39 -2.42 4.84
N THR A 158 21.50 -2.66 5.54
CA THR A 158 22.00 -1.81 6.63
C THR A 158 22.87 -0.65 6.15
N ASP A 159 23.20 -0.61 4.85
CA ASP A 159 23.98 0.47 4.26
C ASP A 159 23.23 1.81 4.39
N LEU A 160 23.96 2.89 4.71
CA LEU A 160 23.36 4.19 4.97
C LEU A 160 22.71 4.78 3.71
N ASP A 161 23.36 4.64 2.54
CA ASP A 161 22.84 5.18 1.28
C ASP A 161 21.59 4.43 0.85
N VAL A 162 21.55 3.09 1.03
CA VAL A 162 20.33 2.28 0.81
C VAL A 162 19.17 2.79 1.68
N ARG A 163 19.41 3.04 2.96
CA ARG A 163 18.38 3.51 3.89
C ARG A 163 17.93 4.93 3.57
N LEU A 164 18.84 5.82 3.19
CA LEU A 164 18.50 7.18 2.77
C LEU A 164 17.66 7.19 1.50
N HIS A 165 18.02 6.39 0.50
CA HIS A 165 17.21 6.25 -0.71
C HIS A 165 15.85 5.63 -0.42
N ALA A 166 15.75 4.66 0.48
CA ALA A 166 14.47 4.05 0.85
C ALA A 166 13.55 5.05 1.57
N ALA A 167 14.09 5.84 2.49
CA ALA A 167 13.36 6.90 3.18
C ALA A 167 12.86 7.97 2.19
N ALA A 168 13.73 8.44 1.28
CA ALA A 168 13.37 9.42 0.25
C ALA A 168 12.29 8.87 -0.70
N ALA A 169 12.43 7.63 -1.17
CA ALA A 169 11.45 6.97 -2.03
C ALA A 169 10.10 6.78 -1.33
N SER A 170 10.11 6.35 -0.06
CA SER A 170 8.88 6.21 0.75
C SER A 170 8.21 7.55 1.03
N ALA A 171 8.99 8.61 1.28
CA ALA A 171 8.44 9.96 1.45
C ALA A 171 7.78 10.48 0.16
N ALA A 172 8.42 10.29 -0.99
CA ALA A 172 7.84 10.64 -2.30
C ALA A 172 6.56 9.85 -2.57
N PHE A 173 6.57 8.54 -2.35
CA PHE A 173 5.41 7.67 -2.46
C PHE A 173 4.24 8.18 -1.59
N ARG A 174 4.50 8.50 -0.33
CA ARG A 174 3.47 9.01 0.59
C ARG A 174 2.85 10.31 0.11
N VAL A 175 3.68 11.30 -0.23
CA VAL A 175 3.20 12.62 -0.67
C VAL A 175 2.37 12.51 -1.94
N VAL A 176 2.84 11.73 -2.91
CA VAL A 176 2.11 11.53 -4.16
C VAL A 176 0.76 10.85 -3.92
N ASN A 177 0.67 9.82 -3.07
CA ASN A 177 -0.60 9.17 -2.75
C ASN A 177 -1.58 10.10 -2.02
N GLU A 178 -1.10 10.97 -1.14
CA GLU A 178 -1.91 11.98 -0.45
C GLU A 178 -2.50 12.99 -1.46
N GLU A 179 -1.70 13.50 -2.37
CA GLU A 179 -2.12 14.49 -3.40
C GLU A 179 -3.04 13.87 -4.46
N LEU A 180 -2.64 12.75 -5.04
CA LEU A 180 -3.43 12.07 -6.08
C LEU A 180 -4.75 11.54 -5.54
N GLY A 181 -4.75 11.01 -4.31
CA GLY A 181 -5.98 10.60 -3.64
C GLY A 181 -6.96 11.76 -3.48
N THR A 182 -6.45 12.93 -3.11
CA THR A 182 -7.26 14.16 -3.01
C THR A 182 -7.82 14.58 -4.36
N ALA A 183 -7.01 14.59 -5.41
CA ALA A 183 -7.41 14.96 -6.76
C ALA A 183 -8.45 13.97 -7.33
N ALA A 184 -8.23 12.67 -7.17
CA ALA A 184 -9.15 11.63 -7.63
C ALA A 184 -10.55 11.76 -6.99
N LEU A 185 -10.62 12.02 -5.67
CA LEU A 185 -11.90 12.18 -4.97
C LEU A 185 -12.66 13.45 -5.37
N ARG A 186 -11.94 14.48 -5.84
CA ARG A 186 -12.55 15.73 -6.34
C ARG A 186 -12.95 15.65 -7.80
N GLY A 187 -12.57 14.59 -8.52
CA GLY A 187 -12.70 14.52 -9.97
C GLY A 187 -11.87 15.59 -10.70
N THR A 188 -10.81 16.08 -10.06
CA THR A 188 -9.91 17.12 -10.55
C THR A 188 -8.50 16.60 -10.70
N ILE A 189 -8.36 15.39 -11.29
CA ILE A 189 -7.01 14.88 -11.60
C ILE A 189 -6.41 15.91 -12.59
N PRO A 190 -5.29 16.58 -12.23
CA PRO A 190 -4.67 17.54 -13.11
C PRO A 190 -4.30 16.89 -14.46
N PRO A 191 -4.36 17.63 -15.58
CA PRO A 191 -4.07 17.08 -16.91
C PRO A 191 -2.71 16.38 -17.03
N GLU A 192 -1.72 16.83 -16.26
CA GLU A 192 -0.40 16.19 -16.15
C GLU A 192 -0.43 14.81 -15.54
N PHE A 193 -1.53 14.43 -14.85
CA PHE A 193 -1.77 13.11 -14.28
C PHE A 193 -2.82 12.31 -15.06
N GLU A 194 -3.51 12.92 -16.02
CA GLU A 194 -4.50 12.23 -16.85
C GLU A 194 -3.82 11.14 -17.67
N GLY A 195 -4.13 9.90 -17.35
CA GLY A 195 -3.63 8.71 -18.05
C GLY A 195 -2.32 8.13 -17.48
N ASP A 196 -1.65 8.80 -16.53
CA ASP A 196 -0.32 8.34 -16.13
C ASP A 196 0.09 8.59 -14.66
N VAL A 197 -0.88 8.45 -13.74
CA VAL A 197 -0.67 8.56 -12.28
C VAL A 197 0.54 7.74 -11.82
N ILE A 198 0.66 6.54 -12.35
CA ILE A 198 1.70 5.59 -11.93
C ILE A 198 3.11 6.02 -12.39
N ARG A 199 3.23 6.65 -13.56
CA ARG A 199 4.50 7.22 -14.02
C ARG A 199 4.92 8.41 -13.18
N TYR A 200 3.95 9.17 -12.68
CA TYR A 200 4.25 10.27 -11.76
C TYR A 200 4.83 9.76 -10.44
N VAL A 201 4.31 8.66 -9.88
CA VAL A 201 4.91 7.99 -8.71
C VAL A 201 6.36 7.60 -9.00
N ALA A 202 6.61 6.97 -10.15
CA ALA A 202 7.96 6.57 -10.56
C ALA A 202 8.92 7.76 -10.68
N ARG A 203 8.47 8.85 -11.32
CA ARG A 203 9.25 10.09 -11.45
C ARG A 203 9.54 10.73 -10.10
N ALA A 204 8.53 10.85 -9.24
CA ALA A 204 8.69 11.41 -7.91
C ALA A 204 9.72 10.63 -7.07
N ILE A 205 9.69 9.29 -7.14
CA ILE A 205 10.70 8.43 -6.49
C ILE A 205 12.09 8.70 -7.08
N ARG A 206 12.20 8.76 -8.42
CA ARG A 206 13.47 9.03 -9.10
C ARG A 206 14.06 10.39 -8.70
N ASP A 207 13.24 11.43 -8.72
CA ASP A 207 13.66 12.80 -8.39
C ASP A 207 14.07 12.91 -6.91
N ALA A 208 13.30 12.32 -5.99
CA ALA A 208 13.58 12.31 -4.57
C ALA A 208 14.87 11.56 -4.21
N THR A 209 15.28 10.60 -5.05
CA THR A 209 16.52 9.81 -4.86
C THR A 209 17.70 10.33 -5.70
N GLY A 210 17.58 11.52 -6.29
CA GLY A 210 18.62 12.13 -7.12
C GLY A 210 18.96 11.31 -8.37
N GLY A 211 17.99 10.57 -8.91
CA GLY A 211 18.16 9.68 -10.07
C GLY A 211 18.79 8.32 -9.77
N THR A 212 19.23 8.07 -8.54
CA THR A 212 19.87 6.78 -8.17
C THR A 212 18.90 5.61 -8.26
N ILE A 213 17.63 5.86 -7.93
CA ILE A 213 16.56 4.85 -8.00
C ILE A 213 15.57 5.29 -9.07
N GLY A 214 15.43 4.46 -10.10
CA GLY A 214 14.45 4.71 -11.17
C GLY A 214 14.94 4.26 -12.53
N ASP A 215 16.23 4.37 -12.81
CA ASP A 215 16.79 4.01 -14.12
C ASP A 215 17.00 2.49 -14.28
N ALA A 216 16.96 2.02 -15.52
CA ALA A 216 17.36 0.66 -15.86
C ALA A 216 18.85 0.44 -15.53
N LEU A 217 19.16 -0.71 -14.93
CA LEU A 217 20.56 -1.09 -14.74
C LEU A 217 21.04 -1.81 -16.00
N THR A 218 21.92 -1.18 -16.77
CA THR A 218 22.56 -1.82 -17.92
C THR A 218 23.45 -2.96 -17.41
N PRO A 219 23.38 -4.17 -17.95
CA PRO A 219 24.37 -5.21 -17.64
C PRO A 219 25.76 -4.69 -17.99
N PRO A 220 26.81 -5.01 -17.19
CA PRO A 220 28.18 -4.65 -17.56
C PRO A 220 28.47 -5.18 -18.95
N PRO A 221 29.21 -4.44 -19.79
CA PRO A 221 29.56 -4.89 -21.13
C PRO A 221 30.24 -6.26 -21.02
N THR A 222 29.71 -7.22 -21.75
CA THR A 222 30.30 -8.56 -21.87
C THR A 222 31.69 -8.36 -22.48
N THR A 223 32.76 -8.52 -21.71
CA THR A 223 34.12 -8.56 -22.24
C THR A 223 34.21 -9.74 -23.17
N PRO A 224 34.51 -9.55 -24.47
CA PRO A 224 34.72 -10.69 -25.36
C PRO A 224 35.95 -11.43 -24.85
N HIS A 225 35.78 -12.71 -24.50
CA HIS A 225 36.91 -13.61 -24.29
C HIS A 225 37.61 -13.77 -25.62
N HIS A 226 38.78 -13.20 -25.76
CA HIS A 226 39.75 -13.50 -26.82
C HIS A 226 40.52 -14.79 -26.50
#